data_182f6b15e6863d6ac0483823ddc2c005
#
_entry.id   182f6b15e6863d6ac0483823ddc2c005
#
_cell.length_a   1.000
_cell.length_b   1.000
_cell.length_c   1.000
_cell.angle_alpha   90.00
_cell.angle_beta   90.00
_cell.angle_gamma   90.00
#
_symmetry.space_group_name_H-M   'P 1'
#
loop_
_entity.id
_entity.type
_entity.pdbx_description
1 polymer ?
#
loop_
_entity_poly.entity_id
_entity_poly.type
_entity_poly.pdbx_seq_one_letter_code
_entity_poly.pdbx_strand_id
1 'polypeptide(L)'
;SRLMDFFNLRTHKGTNQVHVLELVNQYPQEFDAGIPNYSIGIHPWYIVEDRLEADLRIVESKLKEPNCLAIGECGLDKRIAITIELQQRVFEKQLLLAQKYNKPVIIHCVAAFQELIVVKKKINISVPMIIHGFSKNEQVAKQLLDNGFYLSFGKYLLQSKSSGTALEAVFKNVPNNRIFLETDTVNDGIESVYNLAAQI
;
A
#
# COMPACT_ATOMS: atom_id res chain seq x y z
N SER A 1 20.81 20.37 6.79
CA SER A 1 20.91 19.68 5.50
C SER A 1 19.79 18.68 5.33
N ARG A 2 19.27 18.62 4.13
CA ARG A 2 18.24 17.64 3.77
C ARG A 2 18.88 16.27 3.63
N LEU A 3 18.47 15.32 4.46
CA LEU A 3 18.89 13.93 4.31
C LEU A 3 18.02 13.18 3.31
N MET A 4 16.74 13.55 3.21
CA MET A 4 15.79 12.92 2.30
C MET A 4 14.82 13.95 1.73
N ASP A 5 14.81 14.09 0.41
CA ASP A 5 13.90 14.99 -0.30
C ASP A 5 12.62 14.30 -0.74
N PHE A 6 12.66 12.98 -0.95
CA PHE A 6 11.54 12.21 -1.46
C PHE A 6 11.31 10.94 -0.65
N PHE A 7 10.04 10.59 -0.49
CA PHE A 7 9.60 9.33 0.09
C PHE A 7 8.84 8.52 -0.96
N ASN A 8 9.27 7.28 -1.19
CA ASN A 8 8.60 6.36 -2.09
C ASN A 8 7.90 5.29 -1.25
N LEU A 9 6.59 5.42 -1.12
CA LEU A 9 5.79 4.56 -0.25
C LEU A 9 5.90 3.09 -0.61
N ARG A 10 6.01 2.78 -1.90
CA ARG A 10 6.00 1.40 -2.36
C ARG A 10 6.80 1.25 -3.63
N THR A 11 7.74 0.33 -3.60
CA THR A 11 8.49 -0.10 -4.77
C THR A 11 8.83 -1.59 -4.63
N HIS A 12 9.02 -2.28 -5.75
CA HIS A 12 9.49 -3.66 -5.78
C HIS A 12 11.01 -3.75 -5.92
N LYS A 13 11.66 -2.64 -6.23
CA LYS A 13 13.10 -2.58 -6.45
C LYS A 13 13.66 -1.29 -5.88
N GLY A 14 14.58 -1.41 -4.93
CA GLY A 14 15.27 -0.26 -4.39
C GLY A 14 16.30 0.30 -5.37
N THR A 15 16.46 1.61 -5.39
CA THR A 15 17.43 2.31 -6.22
C THR A 15 18.64 2.83 -5.44
N ASN A 16 18.54 2.82 -4.09
CA ASN A 16 19.59 3.30 -3.18
C ASN A 16 20.00 4.77 -3.41
N GLN A 17 19.07 5.58 -3.85
CA GLN A 17 19.31 7.02 -4.03
C GLN A 17 19.43 7.71 -2.67
N VAL A 18 20.43 8.59 -2.52
CA VAL A 18 20.77 9.22 -1.24
C VAL A 18 19.66 10.14 -0.69
N HIS A 19 18.86 10.74 -1.55
CA HIS A 19 17.80 11.69 -1.16
C HIS A 19 16.40 11.08 -1.22
N VAL A 20 16.30 9.75 -1.34
CA VAL A 20 15.02 9.04 -1.41
C VAL A 20 14.93 8.01 -0.30
N LEU A 21 13.88 8.10 0.53
CA LEU A 21 13.51 7.01 1.42
C LEU A 21 12.57 6.08 0.67
N GLU A 22 13.03 4.87 0.39
CA GLU A 22 12.26 3.86 -0.31
C GLU A 22 11.71 2.84 0.66
N LEU A 23 10.43 2.52 0.50
CA LEU A 23 9.79 1.43 1.20
C LEU A 23 9.61 0.28 0.21
N VAL A 24 10.48 -0.71 0.30
CA VAL A 24 10.46 -1.86 -0.59
C VAL A 24 9.46 -2.90 -0.08
N ASN A 25 8.56 -3.34 -0.95
CA ASN A 25 7.57 -4.35 -0.60
C ASN A 25 8.21 -5.74 -0.56
N GLN A 26 8.11 -6.42 0.58
CA GLN A 26 8.63 -7.75 0.79
C GLN A 26 7.55 -8.76 1.14
N TYR A 27 7.85 -10.03 0.96
CA TYR A 27 6.95 -11.14 1.18
C TYR A 27 7.55 -12.13 2.17
N PRO A 28 6.73 -12.82 3.00
CA PRO A 28 7.27 -13.79 3.95
C PRO A 28 7.93 -14.99 3.28
N GLN A 29 7.45 -15.39 2.09
CA GLN A 29 8.01 -16.53 1.35
C GLN A 29 9.28 -16.18 0.58
N GLU A 30 9.61 -14.90 0.48
CA GLU A 30 10.77 -14.42 -0.28
C GLU A 30 11.28 -13.13 0.35
N PHE A 31 12.10 -13.27 1.39
CA PHE A 31 12.58 -12.12 2.18
C PHE A 31 14.06 -11.89 1.97
N ASP A 32 14.44 -10.64 1.68
CA ASP A 32 15.84 -10.21 1.53
C ASP A 32 16.23 -9.30 2.70
N ALA A 33 17.10 -9.82 3.56
CA ALA A 33 17.58 -9.09 4.74
C ALA A 33 18.48 -7.89 4.40
N GLY A 34 18.98 -7.81 3.16
CA GLY A 34 19.83 -6.70 2.71
C GLY A 34 19.08 -5.43 2.39
N ILE A 35 17.75 -5.46 2.34
CA ILE A 35 16.93 -4.28 2.05
C ILE A 35 16.76 -3.44 3.30
N PRO A 36 17.14 -2.13 3.28
CA PRO A 36 17.22 -1.34 4.52
C PRO A 36 15.86 -0.97 5.10
N ASN A 37 14.88 -0.60 4.27
CA ASN A 37 13.53 -0.20 4.72
C ASN A 37 12.50 -0.95 3.91
N TYR A 38 11.56 -1.59 4.60
CA TYR A 38 10.61 -2.45 3.90
C TYR A 38 9.23 -2.46 4.58
N SER A 39 8.24 -2.85 3.79
CA SER A 39 6.99 -3.40 4.27
C SER A 39 7.00 -4.91 4.05
N ILE A 40 6.27 -5.65 4.87
CA ILE A 40 6.09 -7.08 4.68
C ILE A 40 4.63 -7.45 4.88
N GLY A 41 4.13 -8.34 4.02
CA GLY A 41 2.75 -8.79 4.12
C GLY A 41 2.46 -9.98 3.22
N ILE A 42 1.32 -10.61 3.49
CA ILE A 42 0.78 -11.67 2.65
C ILE A 42 -0.16 -11.03 1.63
N HIS A 43 0.33 -10.90 0.41
CA HIS A 43 -0.46 -10.40 -0.70
C HIS A 43 -1.61 -11.39 -1.02
N PRO A 44 -2.82 -10.94 -1.36
CA PRO A 44 -3.92 -11.87 -1.65
C PRO A 44 -3.61 -12.89 -2.75
N TRP A 45 -2.78 -12.53 -3.73
CA TRP A 45 -2.38 -13.44 -4.80
C TRP A 45 -1.52 -14.62 -4.32
N TYR A 46 -0.85 -14.47 -3.18
CA TYR A 46 0.15 -15.42 -2.69
C TYR A 46 -0.31 -16.15 -1.43
N ILE A 47 -1.61 -16.14 -1.15
CA ILE A 47 -2.18 -16.91 -0.04
C ILE A 47 -2.10 -18.40 -0.39
N VAL A 48 -1.41 -19.16 0.45
CA VAL A 48 -1.34 -20.61 0.40
C VAL A 48 -1.73 -21.13 1.78
N GLU A 49 -2.85 -21.86 1.88
CA GLU A 49 -3.42 -22.25 3.17
C GLU A 49 -2.45 -23.08 4.00
N ASP A 50 -1.74 -24.04 3.39
CA ASP A 50 -0.78 -24.91 4.08
C ASP A 50 0.41 -24.14 4.65
N ARG A 51 0.70 -22.97 4.11
CA ARG A 51 1.83 -22.12 4.50
C ARG A 51 1.40 -20.94 5.38
N LEU A 52 0.10 -20.72 5.53
CA LEU A 52 -0.44 -19.49 6.11
C LEU A 52 0.08 -19.20 7.51
N GLU A 53 0.05 -20.19 8.39
CA GLU A 53 0.52 -20.01 9.77
C GLU A 53 2.01 -19.66 9.82
N ALA A 54 2.83 -20.33 8.99
CA ALA A 54 4.25 -20.03 8.89
C ALA A 54 4.50 -18.63 8.34
N ASP A 55 3.77 -18.23 7.29
CA ASP A 55 3.89 -16.90 6.69
C ASP A 55 3.49 -15.81 7.70
N LEU A 56 2.42 -16.00 8.46
CA LEU A 56 2.01 -15.05 9.49
C LEU A 56 3.05 -14.91 10.60
N ARG A 57 3.70 -16.01 10.99
CA ARG A 57 4.79 -15.95 11.99
C ARG A 57 5.98 -15.14 11.48
N ILE A 58 6.33 -15.28 10.20
CA ILE A 58 7.41 -14.51 9.59
C ILE A 58 7.04 -13.03 9.55
N VAL A 59 5.82 -12.70 9.09
CA VAL A 59 5.35 -11.31 9.08
C VAL A 59 5.44 -10.71 10.48
N GLU A 60 4.92 -11.40 11.50
CA GLU A 60 4.97 -10.89 12.87
C GLU A 60 6.40 -10.68 13.35
N SER A 61 7.28 -11.62 13.09
CA SER A 61 8.68 -11.49 13.52
C SER A 61 9.37 -10.29 12.88
N LYS A 62 9.07 -9.99 11.62
CA LYS A 62 9.66 -8.84 10.91
C LYS A 62 9.04 -7.51 11.34
N LEU A 63 7.78 -7.48 11.72
CA LEU A 63 7.14 -6.26 12.22
C LEU A 63 7.80 -5.70 13.48
N LYS A 64 8.51 -6.53 14.22
CA LYS A 64 9.25 -6.11 15.42
C LYS A 64 10.53 -5.34 15.07
N GLU A 65 11.02 -5.48 13.86
CA GLU A 65 12.25 -4.82 13.42
C GLU A 65 11.99 -3.33 13.17
N PRO A 66 12.89 -2.42 13.61
CA PRO A 66 12.68 -0.98 13.46
C PRO A 66 12.67 -0.52 12.00
N ASN A 67 13.31 -1.25 11.09
CA ASN A 67 13.34 -0.92 9.67
C ASN A 67 12.16 -1.51 8.88
N CYS A 68 11.28 -2.28 9.53
CA CYS A 68 9.98 -2.65 8.97
C CYS A 68 8.99 -1.53 9.27
N LEU A 69 8.66 -0.72 8.27
CA LEU A 69 7.91 0.52 8.47
C LEU A 69 6.40 0.34 8.31
N ALA A 70 5.95 -0.76 7.73
CA ALA A 70 4.54 -1.02 7.46
C ALA A 70 4.26 -2.51 7.28
N ILE A 71 3.02 -2.91 7.49
CA ILE A 71 2.53 -4.20 7.01
C ILE A 71 1.93 -4.00 5.62
N GLY A 72 2.26 -4.88 4.72
CA GLY A 72 1.77 -4.84 3.35
C GLY A 72 2.85 -5.32 2.36
N GLU A 73 2.47 -5.54 1.17
CA GLU A 73 1.12 -5.35 0.64
C GLU A 73 0.19 -6.47 1.09
N CYS A 74 -0.99 -6.14 1.53
CA CYS A 74 -2.05 -7.08 1.90
C CYS A 74 -3.39 -6.51 1.46
N GLY A 75 -4.44 -7.30 1.44
CA GLY A 75 -5.74 -6.77 1.06
C GLY A 75 -6.66 -7.76 0.38
N LEU A 76 -7.45 -7.27 -0.57
CA LEU A 76 -8.56 -7.99 -1.20
C LEU A 76 -8.54 -7.80 -2.71
N ASP A 77 -8.76 -8.89 -3.44
CA ASP A 77 -8.82 -8.87 -4.90
C ASP A 77 -9.88 -9.86 -5.39
N LYS A 78 -11.02 -9.35 -5.86
CA LYS A 78 -12.12 -10.21 -6.36
C LYS A 78 -11.83 -10.81 -7.72
N ARG A 79 -10.76 -10.44 -8.38
CA ARG A 79 -10.43 -10.93 -9.73
C ARG A 79 -9.56 -12.18 -9.73
N ILE A 80 -9.25 -12.72 -8.54
CA ILE A 80 -8.44 -13.93 -8.40
C ILE A 80 -9.30 -15.11 -7.93
N ALA A 81 -8.79 -16.32 -8.09
CA ALA A 81 -9.53 -17.55 -7.78
C ALA A 81 -9.68 -17.80 -6.26
N ILE A 82 -8.80 -17.25 -5.44
CA ILE A 82 -8.87 -17.39 -3.99
C ILE A 82 -10.15 -16.71 -3.49
N THR A 83 -10.95 -17.41 -2.67
CA THR A 83 -12.24 -16.89 -2.22
C THR A 83 -12.10 -15.62 -1.41
N ILE A 84 -13.06 -14.71 -1.53
CA ILE A 84 -13.04 -13.46 -0.78
C ILE A 84 -13.07 -13.72 0.73
N GLU A 85 -13.76 -14.76 1.17
CA GLU A 85 -13.85 -15.14 2.59
C GLU A 85 -12.48 -15.51 3.15
N LEU A 86 -11.70 -16.29 2.41
CA LEU A 86 -10.33 -16.62 2.82
C LEU A 86 -9.44 -15.38 2.82
N GLN A 87 -9.53 -14.56 1.77
CA GLN A 87 -8.79 -13.31 1.69
C GLN A 87 -9.10 -12.39 2.87
N GLN A 88 -10.38 -12.25 3.23
CA GLN A 88 -10.79 -11.43 4.38
C GLN A 88 -10.19 -11.96 5.69
N ARG A 89 -10.21 -13.26 5.92
CA ARG A 89 -9.60 -13.85 7.13
C ARG A 89 -8.11 -13.54 7.21
N VAL A 90 -7.39 -13.70 6.12
CA VAL A 90 -5.95 -13.44 6.06
C VAL A 90 -5.65 -11.96 6.24
N PHE A 91 -6.44 -11.10 5.62
CA PHE A 91 -6.32 -9.65 5.75
C PHE A 91 -6.59 -9.21 7.20
N GLU A 92 -7.66 -9.69 7.82
CA GLU A 92 -8.00 -9.35 9.22
C GLU A 92 -6.88 -9.73 10.18
N LYS A 93 -6.27 -10.89 10.01
CA LYS A 93 -5.13 -11.32 10.84
C LYS A 93 -3.95 -10.35 10.72
N GLN A 94 -3.69 -9.85 9.52
CA GLN A 94 -2.62 -8.88 9.30
C GLN A 94 -2.97 -7.50 9.86
N LEU A 95 -4.23 -7.08 9.80
CA LEU A 95 -4.68 -5.84 10.42
C LEU A 95 -4.50 -5.87 11.94
N LEU A 96 -4.81 -7.00 12.57
CA LEU A 96 -4.58 -7.17 14.01
C LEU A 96 -3.08 -7.09 14.37
N LEU A 97 -2.22 -7.64 13.54
CA LEU A 97 -0.76 -7.51 13.71
C LEU A 97 -0.31 -6.06 13.57
N ALA A 98 -0.82 -5.35 12.56
CA ALA A 98 -0.51 -3.93 12.37
C ALA A 98 -0.92 -3.10 13.58
N GLN A 99 -2.09 -3.34 14.12
CA GLN A 99 -2.58 -2.68 15.33
C GLN A 99 -1.71 -3.00 16.54
N LYS A 100 -1.35 -4.28 16.72
CA LYS A 100 -0.51 -4.74 17.83
C LYS A 100 0.85 -4.06 17.84
N TYR A 101 1.48 -3.90 16.69
CA TYR A 101 2.83 -3.33 16.56
C TYR A 101 2.81 -1.86 16.12
N ASN A 102 1.66 -1.24 16.04
CA ASN A 102 1.47 0.16 15.66
C ASN A 102 2.17 0.50 14.34
N LYS A 103 1.91 -0.30 13.32
CA LYS A 103 2.44 -0.10 11.98
C LYS A 103 1.32 0.30 11.02
N PRO A 104 1.56 1.21 10.08
CA PRO A 104 0.59 1.49 9.01
C PRO A 104 0.43 0.29 8.09
N VAL A 105 -0.68 0.28 7.34
CA VAL A 105 -1.04 -0.82 6.44
C VAL A 105 -1.05 -0.31 5.00
N ILE A 106 -0.34 -1.00 4.12
CA ILE A 106 -0.35 -0.73 2.68
C ILE A 106 -1.24 -1.76 2.00
N ILE A 107 -2.29 -1.29 1.34
CA ILE A 107 -3.40 -2.12 0.90
C ILE A 107 -3.45 -2.25 -0.62
N HIS A 108 -3.54 -3.51 -1.07
CA HIS A 108 -3.97 -3.87 -2.41
C HIS A 108 -5.49 -4.08 -2.37
N CYS A 109 -6.24 -3.34 -3.17
CA CYS A 109 -7.68 -3.53 -3.26
C CYS A 109 -8.14 -3.46 -4.72
N VAL A 110 -8.69 -4.57 -5.22
CA VAL A 110 -9.24 -4.66 -6.57
C VAL A 110 -10.67 -5.16 -6.49
N ALA A 111 -11.60 -4.32 -6.96
CA ALA A 111 -13.04 -4.61 -7.03
C ALA A 111 -13.68 -5.03 -5.68
N ALA A 112 -13.09 -4.62 -4.56
CA ALA A 112 -13.53 -5.05 -3.21
C ALA A 112 -13.53 -3.88 -2.20
N PHE A 113 -13.81 -2.66 -2.65
CA PHE A 113 -13.75 -1.48 -1.78
C PHE A 113 -14.83 -1.48 -0.70
N GLN A 114 -16.03 -2.01 -0.98
CA GLN A 114 -17.08 -2.12 0.02
C GLN A 114 -16.71 -3.11 1.12
N GLU A 115 -16.17 -4.26 0.74
CA GLU A 115 -15.67 -5.27 1.69
C GLU A 115 -14.54 -4.70 2.53
N LEU A 116 -13.65 -3.91 1.94
CA LEU A 116 -12.56 -3.25 2.65
C LEU A 116 -13.08 -2.30 3.74
N ILE A 117 -14.06 -1.48 3.42
CA ILE A 117 -14.69 -0.55 4.35
C ILE A 117 -15.36 -1.30 5.50
N VAL A 118 -16.08 -2.39 5.19
CA VAL A 118 -16.74 -3.23 6.19
C VAL A 118 -15.71 -3.83 7.16
N VAL A 119 -14.61 -4.36 6.65
CA VAL A 119 -13.55 -4.95 7.47
C VAL A 119 -12.94 -3.90 8.40
N LYS A 120 -12.66 -2.70 7.90
CA LYS A 120 -12.09 -1.62 8.71
C LYS A 120 -13.01 -1.26 9.88
N LYS A 121 -14.32 -1.14 9.63
CA LYS A 121 -15.31 -0.84 10.67
C LYS A 121 -15.42 -1.97 11.69
N LYS A 122 -15.44 -3.22 11.22
CA LYS A 122 -15.58 -4.40 12.06
C LYS A 122 -14.43 -4.54 13.06
N ILE A 123 -13.19 -4.33 12.61
CA ILE A 123 -11.99 -4.52 13.44
C ILE A 123 -11.65 -3.26 14.23
N ASN A 124 -12.19 -2.11 13.84
CA ASN A 124 -11.92 -0.83 14.49
C ASN A 124 -10.43 -0.48 14.50
N ILE A 125 -9.84 -0.50 13.32
CA ILE A 125 -8.40 -0.22 13.14
C ILE A 125 -8.14 1.29 13.29
N SER A 126 -7.13 1.64 14.09
CA SER A 126 -6.70 3.03 14.30
C SER A 126 -5.38 3.37 13.60
N VAL A 127 -4.58 2.38 13.20
CA VAL A 127 -3.36 2.66 12.42
C VAL A 127 -3.72 3.15 11.02
N PRO A 128 -2.86 3.97 10.40
CA PRO A 128 -3.12 4.44 9.03
C PRO A 128 -3.25 3.29 8.04
N MET A 129 -4.28 3.37 7.19
CA MET A 129 -4.55 2.40 6.13
C MET A 129 -4.46 3.12 4.79
N ILE A 130 -3.52 2.70 3.95
CA ILE A 130 -3.14 3.39 2.72
C ILE A 130 -3.46 2.51 1.53
N ILE A 131 -4.34 2.98 0.64
CA ILE A 131 -4.64 2.28 -0.61
C ILE A 131 -3.55 2.59 -1.61
N HIS A 132 -2.76 1.59 -2.01
CA HIS A 132 -1.73 1.79 -3.01
C HIS A 132 -2.31 1.81 -4.44
N GLY A 133 -1.64 2.50 -5.34
CA GLY A 133 -1.97 2.49 -6.76
C GLY A 133 -3.39 2.97 -7.06
N PHE A 134 -3.87 4.00 -6.36
CA PHE A 134 -5.25 4.44 -6.53
C PHE A 134 -5.52 4.94 -7.96
N SER A 135 -6.60 4.44 -8.58
CA SER A 135 -6.96 4.75 -9.97
C SER A 135 -8.47 4.88 -10.19
N LYS A 136 -9.25 4.98 -9.10
CA LYS A 136 -10.71 5.01 -9.19
C LYS A 136 -11.26 6.43 -9.28
N ASN A 137 -12.59 6.55 -9.42
CA ASN A 137 -13.27 7.84 -9.59
C ASN A 137 -13.41 8.60 -8.25
N GLU A 138 -13.95 9.82 -8.35
CA GLU A 138 -14.13 10.69 -7.17
C GLU A 138 -15.07 10.09 -6.13
N GLN A 139 -16.10 9.36 -6.55
CA GLN A 139 -17.05 8.75 -5.61
C GLN A 139 -16.36 7.71 -4.74
N VAL A 140 -15.55 6.84 -5.31
CA VAL A 140 -14.78 5.84 -4.56
C VAL A 140 -13.76 6.52 -3.67
N ALA A 141 -13.04 7.53 -4.19
CA ALA A 141 -12.09 8.31 -3.40
C ALA A 141 -12.77 8.93 -2.17
N LYS A 142 -13.92 9.57 -2.36
CA LYS A 142 -14.67 10.19 -1.27
C LYS A 142 -15.08 9.17 -0.21
N GLN A 143 -15.61 8.02 -0.63
CA GLN A 143 -16.01 6.97 0.31
C GLN A 143 -14.83 6.48 1.15
N LEU A 144 -13.67 6.28 0.52
CA LEU A 144 -12.47 5.84 1.23
C LEU A 144 -11.96 6.91 2.18
N LEU A 145 -11.89 8.16 1.75
CA LEU A 145 -11.47 9.28 2.60
C LEU A 145 -12.43 9.48 3.79
N ASP A 146 -13.73 9.41 3.55
CA ASP A 146 -14.75 9.54 4.60
C ASP A 146 -14.65 8.40 5.63
N ASN A 147 -14.09 7.26 5.24
CA ASN A 147 -13.84 6.13 6.13
C ASN A 147 -12.41 6.08 6.68
N GLY A 148 -11.66 7.15 6.55
CA GLY A 148 -10.36 7.31 7.19
C GLY A 148 -9.17 6.70 6.45
N PHE A 149 -9.32 6.32 5.19
CA PHE A 149 -8.21 5.81 4.39
C PHE A 149 -7.35 6.94 3.84
N TYR A 150 -6.10 6.62 3.58
CA TYR A 150 -5.17 7.43 2.77
C TYR A 150 -5.08 6.84 1.38
N LEU A 151 -4.76 7.66 0.39
CA LEU A 151 -4.64 7.24 -1.00
C LEU A 151 -3.22 7.48 -1.51
N SER A 152 -2.65 6.47 -2.17
CA SER A 152 -1.33 6.57 -2.78
C SER A 152 -1.45 6.56 -4.30
N PHE A 153 -0.79 7.51 -4.95
CA PHE A 153 -0.83 7.70 -6.40
C PHE A 153 0.55 7.44 -7.01
N GLY A 154 0.56 6.82 -8.17
CA GLY A 154 1.81 6.49 -8.85
C GLY A 154 1.63 6.29 -10.34
N LYS A 155 1.82 5.07 -10.83
CA LYS A 155 1.85 4.78 -12.27
C LYS A 155 0.58 5.20 -13.01
N TYR A 156 -0.58 5.07 -12.39
CA TYR A 156 -1.84 5.46 -13.04
C TYR A 156 -1.96 6.97 -13.18
N LEU A 157 -1.40 7.74 -12.25
CA LEU A 157 -1.32 9.18 -12.37
C LEU A 157 -0.39 9.59 -13.52
N LEU A 158 0.76 8.92 -13.66
CA LEU A 158 1.68 9.12 -14.78
C LEU A 158 1.03 8.79 -16.12
N GLN A 159 0.29 7.68 -16.18
CA GLN A 159 -0.45 7.28 -17.38
C GLN A 159 -1.57 8.25 -17.72
N SER A 160 -2.23 8.84 -16.72
CA SER A 160 -3.32 9.79 -16.94
C SER A 160 -2.88 11.06 -17.65
N LYS A 161 -1.61 11.45 -17.52
CA LYS A 161 -1.05 12.61 -18.21
C LYS A 161 -1.15 12.49 -19.72
N SER A 162 -0.97 11.29 -20.28
CA SER A 162 -1.06 11.05 -21.72
C SER A 162 -2.49 10.87 -22.23
N SER A 163 -3.42 10.52 -21.34
CA SER A 163 -4.82 10.27 -21.70
C SER A 163 -5.79 11.39 -21.35
N GLY A 164 -5.31 12.43 -20.68
CA GLY A 164 -6.10 13.65 -20.40
C GLY A 164 -7.24 13.44 -19.42
N THR A 165 -7.00 12.96 -18.20
CA THR A 165 -8.02 12.26 -17.53
C THR A 165 -8.56 12.70 -16.21
N ALA A 166 -9.63 11.99 -15.87
CA ALA A 166 -10.37 12.04 -14.63
C ALA A 166 -9.52 11.80 -13.38
N LEU A 167 -8.43 11.03 -13.45
CA LEU A 167 -7.60 10.75 -12.27
C LEU A 167 -6.86 12.00 -11.76
N GLU A 168 -6.45 12.89 -12.68
CA GLU A 168 -5.87 14.17 -12.27
C GLU A 168 -6.88 15.02 -11.48
N ALA A 169 -8.13 15.04 -11.91
CA ALA A 169 -9.19 15.75 -11.21
C ALA A 169 -9.44 15.15 -9.82
N VAL A 170 -9.45 13.83 -9.72
CA VAL A 170 -9.55 13.13 -8.42
C VAL A 170 -8.40 13.53 -7.52
N PHE A 171 -7.17 13.47 -8.02
CA PHE A 171 -5.96 13.81 -7.28
C PHE A 171 -6.02 15.23 -6.70
N LYS A 172 -6.46 16.20 -7.50
CA LYS A 172 -6.60 17.60 -7.05
C LYS A 172 -7.54 17.77 -5.86
N ASN A 173 -8.55 16.93 -5.75
CA ASN A 173 -9.58 17.03 -4.72
C ASN A 173 -9.25 16.25 -3.45
N VAL A 174 -8.15 15.47 -3.43
CA VAL A 174 -7.72 14.75 -2.23
C VAL A 174 -6.90 15.71 -1.35
N PRO A 175 -7.21 15.81 -0.05
CA PRO A 175 -6.43 16.63 0.86
C PRO A 175 -4.96 16.20 0.90
N ASN A 176 -4.04 17.16 0.92
CA ASN A 176 -2.60 16.89 0.88
C ASN A 176 -2.11 15.99 2.03
N ASN A 177 -2.74 16.08 3.19
CA ASN A 177 -2.38 15.25 4.35
C ASN A 177 -2.93 13.82 4.28
N ARG A 178 -3.59 13.47 3.19
CA ARG A 178 -4.17 12.14 2.97
C ARG A 178 -3.59 11.46 1.73
N ILE A 179 -2.50 12.00 1.16
CA ILE A 179 -1.88 11.56 -0.08
C ILE A 179 -0.51 10.96 0.19
N PHE A 180 -0.21 9.85 -0.50
CA PHE A 180 1.14 9.32 -0.68
C PHE A 180 1.44 9.17 -2.17
N LEU A 181 2.73 9.08 -2.49
CA LEU A 181 3.21 8.87 -3.86
C LEU A 181 4.09 7.63 -3.91
N GLU A 182 4.08 6.93 -5.05
CA GLU A 182 4.77 5.66 -5.21
C GLU A 182 5.22 5.43 -6.65
N THR A 183 6.18 4.52 -6.86
CA THR A 183 6.57 4.06 -8.20
C THR A 183 6.00 2.70 -8.55
N ASP A 184 5.71 1.86 -7.55
CA ASP A 184 5.24 0.49 -7.75
C ASP A 184 6.18 -0.29 -8.66
N THR A 185 5.74 -0.68 -9.86
CA THR A 185 6.52 -1.45 -10.83
C THR A 185 7.00 -0.62 -12.02
N VAL A 186 6.75 0.70 -12.03
CA VAL A 186 7.18 1.55 -13.14
C VAL A 186 8.69 1.81 -13.10
N ASN A 187 9.27 2.05 -14.28
CA ASN A 187 10.70 2.36 -14.43
C ASN A 187 11.02 3.84 -14.16
N ASP A 188 10.00 4.70 -14.11
CA ASP A 188 10.19 6.11 -13.78
C ASP A 188 10.63 6.27 -12.34
N GLY A 189 11.57 7.22 -12.11
CA GLY A 189 11.98 7.56 -10.75
C GLY A 189 10.87 8.24 -9.96
N ILE A 190 10.95 8.15 -8.63
CA ILE A 190 9.95 8.79 -7.76
C ILE A 190 9.92 10.32 -7.97
N GLU A 191 11.02 10.94 -8.36
CA GLU A 191 11.04 12.37 -8.68
C GLU A 191 10.07 12.73 -9.81
N SER A 192 9.94 11.86 -10.84
CA SER A 192 8.99 12.07 -11.93
C SER A 192 7.55 12.08 -11.41
N VAL A 193 7.22 11.22 -10.44
CA VAL A 193 5.89 11.17 -9.83
C VAL A 193 5.63 12.45 -9.05
N TYR A 194 6.59 12.91 -8.23
CA TYR A 194 6.46 14.15 -7.48
C TYR A 194 6.33 15.38 -8.39
N ASN A 195 7.14 15.43 -9.46
CA ASN A 195 7.10 16.55 -10.41
C ASN A 195 5.74 16.64 -11.10
N LEU A 196 5.17 15.50 -11.53
CA LEU A 196 3.85 15.49 -12.12
C LEU A 196 2.79 15.94 -11.11
N ALA A 197 2.83 15.42 -9.89
CA ALA A 197 1.89 15.79 -8.83
C ALA A 197 1.92 17.31 -8.55
N ALA A 198 3.10 17.91 -8.56
CA ALA A 198 3.26 19.35 -8.35
C ALA A 198 2.67 20.19 -9.50
N GLN A 199 2.54 19.63 -10.71
CA GLN A 199 1.96 20.31 -11.87
C GLN A 199 0.42 20.23 -11.89
N ILE A 200 -0.18 19.34 -11.15
CA ILE A 200 -1.61 19.15 -11.04
C ILE A 200 -2.17 20.05 -9.95
#